data_4a4628f206f8fc7b066d475d68389fb4
#
_entry.id   4a4628f206f8fc7b066d475d68389fb4
#
_cell.length_a   1.000
_cell.length_b   1.000
_cell.length_c   1.000
_cell.angle_alpha   90.00
_cell.angle_beta   90.00
_cell.angle_gamma   90.00
#
_symmetry.space_group_name_H-M   'P 1'
#
loop_
_entity.id
_entity.type
_entity.pdbx_description
1 polymer ?
#
loop_
_entity_poly.entity_id
_entity_poly.type
_entity_poly.pdbx_seq_one_letter_code
_entity_poly.pdbx_strand_id
1 'polypeptide(L)'
;MARLRSLLPPEASASNPVDMIASATAQQYGQAVRVLGTAPEIDALIVMFNTPLITRSGDVAAELIAARAELARDVPLVTVFMNREGPPPALREAGIPSFAFPENAARALGRSIAWADRRGRPAGKVLRPEVDAHRIGPLVGAAGRQASDGWLTAVDAQALLDQYGISVARAVRVRTPGEAESAQSELGCTVAVKVAAAIHKSDVGGLRLGVTTPAAAAEAVLAIRADLELAGLSGAATEFLVQEQIESGQEMIVGVNHDPLLGSLVMVGLGGTLVELLGDVAVRIAPLTDCDIEDMLQSLKSYPLLTGYRGAPALDVDALRQMLHRVSALVDDLPEIAEMDLNPVFVLQKGAVAADVRIRFADHPSSPS
;
A
#
# COMPACT_ATOMS: atom_id res chain seq x y z
N MET A 1 -6.30 -8.87 -40.35
CA MET A 1 -4.98 -9.14 -40.95
C MET A 1 -5.01 -9.05 -42.49
N ALA A 2 -5.85 -9.80 -43.25
CA ALA A 2 -5.87 -9.77 -44.73
C ALA A 2 -6.09 -8.35 -45.32
N ARG A 3 -7.07 -7.59 -44.80
CA ARG A 3 -7.34 -6.20 -45.24
C ARG A 3 -6.15 -5.27 -44.98
N LEU A 4 -5.44 -5.42 -43.87
CA LEU A 4 -4.28 -4.59 -43.58
C LEU A 4 -3.12 -4.89 -44.56
N ARG A 5 -2.86 -6.18 -44.84
CA ARG A 5 -1.84 -6.58 -45.82
C ARG A 5 -2.08 -6.06 -47.23
N SER A 6 -3.35 -5.93 -47.64
CA SER A 6 -3.66 -5.40 -48.97
C SER A 6 -3.47 -3.86 -49.09
N LEU A 7 -3.33 -3.16 -47.97
CA LEU A 7 -3.12 -1.71 -47.93
C LEU A 7 -1.64 -1.31 -47.80
N LEU A 8 -0.80 -2.25 -47.36
CA LEU A 8 0.60 -2.03 -47.06
C LEU A 8 1.51 -2.64 -48.14
N PRO A 9 2.70 -2.05 -48.35
CA PRO A 9 3.68 -2.62 -49.26
C PRO A 9 4.18 -3.98 -48.76
N PRO A 10 4.71 -4.84 -49.65
CA PRO A 10 5.15 -6.21 -49.27
C PRO A 10 6.18 -6.27 -48.17
N GLU A 11 7.00 -5.23 -48.03
CA GLU A 11 8.06 -5.11 -47.04
C GLU A 11 7.53 -4.73 -45.63
N ALA A 12 6.28 -4.24 -45.54
CA ALA A 12 5.66 -3.83 -44.31
C ALA A 12 5.21 -5.04 -43.46
N SER A 13 5.24 -4.90 -42.13
CA SER A 13 4.71 -5.89 -41.19
C SER A 13 3.27 -5.56 -40.82
N ALA A 14 2.37 -6.53 -41.00
CA ALA A 14 0.99 -6.40 -40.51
C ALA A 14 0.78 -6.99 -39.11
N SER A 15 1.83 -7.48 -38.44
CA SER A 15 1.79 -7.95 -37.06
C SER A 15 1.75 -6.80 -36.07
N ASN A 16 1.43 -7.05 -34.80
CA ASN A 16 1.58 -6.04 -33.76
C ASN A 16 3.04 -6.05 -33.21
N PRO A 17 3.80 -4.96 -33.36
CA PRO A 17 3.41 -3.68 -33.98
C PRO A 17 3.30 -3.76 -35.49
N VAL A 18 2.36 -3.00 -36.05
CA VAL A 18 2.26 -2.80 -37.51
C VAL A 18 3.35 -1.83 -37.95
N ASP A 19 4.33 -2.34 -38.70
CA ASP A 19 5.40 -1.51 -39.26
C ASP A 19 5.06 -1.17 -40.72
N MET A 20 4.77 0.10 -40.94
CA MET A 20 4.35 0.61 -42.25
C MET A 20 5.50 1.09 -43.13
N ILE A 21 6.75 0.95 -42.64
CA ILE A 21 7.99 1.43 -43.28
C ILE A 21 8.04 2.94 -43.55
N ALA A 22 9.21 3.48 -43.85
CA ALA A 22 9.44 4.93 -44.00
C ALA A 22 8.75 5.56 -45.22
N SER A 23 8.31 4.75 -46.20
CA SER A 23 7.60 5.24 -47.38
C SER A 23 6.08 5.41 -47.21
N ALA A 24 5.56 5.09 -46.01
CA ALA A 24 4.12 5.20 -45.75
C ALA A 24 3.60 6.61 -45.94
N THR A 25 2.50 6.73 -46.68
CA THR A 25 1.80 7.99 -46.92
C THR A 25 0.84 8.33 -45.77
N ALA A 26 0.46 9.60 -45.65
CA ALA A 26 -0.57 10.03 -44.69
C ALA A 26 -1.88 9.25 -44.84
N GLN A 27 -2.32 9.02 -46.06
CA GLN A 27 -3.53 8.22 -46.34
C GLN A 27 -3.43 6.78 -45.82
N GLN A 28 -2.26 6.13 -45.93
CA GLN A 28 -2.07 4.78 -45.41
C GLN A 28 -2.17 4.74 -43.88
N TYR A 29 -1.70 5.79 -43.17
CA TYR A 29 -1.91 5.89 -41.71
C TYR A 29 -3.41 5.95 -41.38
N GLY A 30 -4.19 6.80 -42.05
CA GLY A 30 -5.65 6.87 -41.86
C GLY A 30 -6.34 5.54 -42.17
N GLN A 31 -5.97 4.89 -43.28
CA GLN A 31 -6.53 3.60 -43.67
C GLN A 31 -6.19 2.46 -42.63
N ALA A 32 -4.97 2.44 -42.12
CA ALA A 32 -4.57 1.46 -41.08
C ALA A 32 -5.39 1.67 -39.80
N VAL A 33 -5.60 2.93 -39.37
CA VAL A 33 -6.44 3.25 -38.21
C VAL A 33 -7.88 2.81 -38.42
N ARG A 34 -8.48 3.05 -39.60
CA ARG A 34 -9.83 2.57 -39.91
C ARG A 34 -9.97 1.07 -39.87
N VAL A 35 -8.97 0.33 -40.38
CA VAL A 35 -8.99 -1.14 -40.38
C VAL A 35 -8.82 -1.67 -38.98
N LEU A 36 -7.84 -1.16 -38.22
CA LEU A 36 -7.53 -1.62 -36.85
C LEU A 36 -8.62 -1.22 -35.86
N GLY A 37 -9.15 0.00 -35.95
CA GLY A 37 -10.19 0.50 -35.06
C GLY A 37 -11.54 -0.21 -35.19
N THR A 38 -11.78 -0.93 -36.33
CA THR A 38 -12.96 -1.79 -36.49
C THR A 38 -12.76 -3.23 -36.07
N ALA A 39 -11.53 -3.65 -35.78
CA ALA A 39 -11.21 -5.01 -35.37
C ALA A 39 -11.63 -5.24 -33.90
N PRO A 40 -12.42 -6.29 -33.60
CA PRO A 40 -12.96 -6.52 -32.26
C PRO A 40 -11.86 -6.86 -31.23
N GLU A 41 -10.73 -7.36 -31.69
CA GLU A 41 -9.56 -7.74 -30.88
C GLU A 41 -8.67 -6.52 -30.48
N ILE A 42 -9.00 -5.31 -30.98
CA ILE A 42 -8.24 -4.10 -30.66
C ILE A 42 -9.02 -3.24 -29.69
N ASP A 43 -8.47 -3.00 -28.52
CA ASP A 43 -9.06 -2.17 -27.46
C ASP A 43 -8.53 -0.75 -27.45
N ALA A 44 -7.32 -0.51 -27.97
CA ALA A 44 -6.71 0.81 -28.06
C ALA A 44 -5.64 0.83 -29.17
N LEU A 45 -5.35 2.01 -29.71
CA LEU A 45 -4.35 2.24 -30.74
C LEU A 45 -3.32 3.27 -30.28
N ILE A 46 -2.03 2.94 -30.43
CA ILE A 46 -0.93 3.90 -30.37
C ILE A 46 -0.37 4.03 -31.77
N VAL A 47 -0.51 5.23 -32.36
CA VAL A 47 0.05 5.53 -33.69
C VAL A 47 1.33 6.33 -33.51
N MET A 48 2.46 5.74 -33.96
CA MET A 48 3.76 6.38 -33.91
C MET A 48 4.18 6.87 -35.28
N PHE A 49 4.52 8.16 -35.37
CA PHE A 49 5.03 8.79 -36.56
C PHE A 49 6.42 9.36 -36.29
N ASN A 50 7.37 8.85 -37.02
CA ASN A 50 8.72 9.43 -37.09
C ASN A 50 8.84 10.10 -38.45
N THR A 51 9.10 11.40 -38.47
CA THR A 51 9.05 12.22 -39.70
C THR A 51 10.03 11.72 -40.76
N PRO A 52 9.57 11.09 -41.85
CA PRO A 52 10.42 10.77 -42.98
C PRO A 52 10.57 12.04 -43.89
N LEU A 53 11.46 11.97 -44.85
CA LEU A 53 11.73 13.11 -45.75
C LEU A 53 10.54 13.51 -46.65
N ILE A 54 9.55 12.62 -46.81
CA ILE A 54 8.50 12.78 -47.84
C ILE A 54 7.12 13.12 -47.25
N THR A 55 6.76 12.54 -46.09
CA THR A 55 5.43 12.70 -45.50
C THR A 55 5.45 13.76 -44.39
N ARG A 56 4.50 14.72 -44.47
CA ARG A 56 4.38 15.83 -43.51
C ARG A 56 3.54 15.45 -42.32
N SER A 57 3.97 15.87 -41.11
CA SER A 57 3.27 15.62 -39.84
C SER A 57 1.82 16.14 -39.88
N GLY A 58 1.56 17.28 -40.46
CA GLY A 58 0.22 17.86 -40.58
C GLY A 58 -0.74 17.03 -41.41
N ASP A 59 -0.25 16.46 -42.53
CA ASP A 59 -1.08 15.62 -43.43
C ASP A 59 -1.43 14.28 -42.70
N VAL A 60 -0.49 13.68 -41.95
CA VAL A 60 -0.77 12.50 -41.13
C VAL A 60 -1.77 12.83 -40.04
N ALA A 61 -1.64 13.97 -39.37
CA ALA A 61 -2.58 14.39 -38.34
C ALA A 61 -4.00 14.55 -38.90
N ALA A 62 -4.15 15.19 -40.08
CA ALA A 62 -5.44 15.36 -40.75
C ALA A 62 -6.11 14.00 -41.04
N GLU A 63 -5.33 13.04 -41.58
CA GLU A 63 -5.85 11.71 -41.90
C GLU A 63 -6.21 10.90 -40.63
N LEU A 64 -5.45 11.04 -39.53
CA LEU A 64 -5.77 10.41 -38.26
C LEU A 64 -7.04 11.00 -37.64
N ILE A 65 -7.24 12.32 -37.72
CA ILE A 65 -8.47 13.00 -37.26
C ILE A 65 -9.67 12.51 -38.05
N ALA A 66 -9.57 12.48 -39.40
CA ALA A 66 -10.62 11.97 -40.23
C ALA A 66 -10.95 10.50 -39.94
N ALA A 67 -9.91 9.66 -39.83
CA ALA A 67 -10.09 8.26 -39.52
C ALA A 67 -10.76 8.02 -38.14
N ARG A 68 -10.39 8.81 -37.12
CA ARG A 68 -11.00 8.72 -35.79
C ARG A 68 -12.49 9.09 -35.82
N ALA A 69 -12.87 10.10 -36.57
CA ALA A 69 -14.25 10.52 -36.70
C ALA A 69 -15.16 9.48 -37.36
N GLU A 70 -14.60 8.60 -38.18
CA GLU A 70 -15.34 7.55 -38.90
C GLU A 70 -15.47 6.25 -38.10
N LEU A 71 -14.75 6.08 -36.96
CA LEU A 71 -14.81 4.87 -36.13
C LEU A 71 -16.16 4.76 -35.41
N ALA A 72 -16.90 3.70 -35.71
CA ALA A 72 -18.17 3.41 -35.03
C ALA A 72 -17.99 2.98 -33.55
N ARG A 73 -16.81 2.43 -33.21
CA ARG A 73 -16.43 2.07 -31.85
C ARG A 73 -15.61 3.19 -31.21
N ASP A 74 -15.81 3.40 -29.94
CA ASP A 74 -14.99 4.33 -29.17
C ASP A 74 -13.66 3.68 -28.76
N VAL A 75 -12.79 3.45 -29.74
CA VAL A 75 -11.44 2.91 -29.53
C VAL A 75 -10.51 4.08 -29.20
N PRO A 76 -9.87 4.10 -28.02
CA PRO A 76 -8.88 5.10 -27.66
C PRO A 76 -7.75 5.15 -28.70
N LEU A 77 -7.53 6.34 -29.25
CA LEU A 77 -6.44 6.62 -30.18
C LEU A 77 -5.46 7.58 -29.53
N VAL A 78 -4.23 7.14 -29.35
CA VAL A 78 -3.12 7.94 -28.82
C VAL A 78 -2.06 8.07 -29.91
N THR A 79 -1.47 9.25 -30.05
CA THR A 79 -0.49 9.50 -31.10
C THR A 79 0.87 9.90 -30.53
N VAL A 80 1.93 9.57 -31.25
CA VAL A 80 3.31 9.94 -30.95
C VAL A 80 3.94 10.54 -32.22
N PHE A 81 4.44 11.77 -32.12
CA PHE A 81 5.13 12.45 -33.19
C PHE A 81 6.56 12.79 -32.76
N MET A 82 7.50 11.96 -33.22
CA MET A 82 8.93 12.10 -32.89
C MET A 82 9.63 13.04 -33.88
N ASN A 83 9.37 14.35 -33.71
CA ASN A 83 9.99 15.39 -34.51
C ASN A 83 10.38 16.60 -33.65
N ARG A 84 11.11 17.57 -34.23
CA ARG A 84 11.56 18.78 -33.51
C ARG A 84 10.43 19.74 -33.19
N GLU A 85 9.37 19.76 -33.99
CA GLU A 85 8.24 20.68 -33.86
C GLU A 85 7.19 20.17 -32.86
N GLY A 86 7.30 18.89 -32.44
CA GLY A 86 6.34 18.21 -31.59
C GLY A 86 5.05 17.81 -32.33
N PRO A 87 4.07 17.28 -31.60
CA PRO A 87 2.79 16.88 -32.20
C PRO A 87 2.02 18.06 -32.82
N PRO A 88 1.40 17.89 -33.99
CA PRO A 88 0.58 18.93 -34.61
C PRO A 88 -0.57 19.39 -33.69
N PRO A 89 -0.77 20.70 -33.46
CA PRO A 89 -1.81 21.24 -32.56
C PRO A 89 -3.23 20.75 -32.88
N ALA A 90 -3.53 20.52 -34.16
CA ALA A 90 -4.84 20.04 -34.64
C ALA A 90 -5.29 18.73 -33.98
N LEU A 91 -4.35 17.83 -33.58
CA LEU A 91 -4.67 16.61 -32.88
C LEU A 91 -5.27 16.90 -31.49
N ARG A 92 -4.68 17.84 -30.75
CA ARG A 92 -5.21 18.27 -29.46
C ARG A 92 -6.57 18.93 -29.57
N GLU A 93 -6.75 19.77 -30.59
CA GLU A 93 -8.04 20.44 -30.92
C GLU A 93 -9.13 19.42 -31.27
N ALA A 94 -8.74 18.30 -31.89
CA ALA A 94 -9.63 17.17 -32.19
C ALA A 94 -9.81 16.20 -31.03
N GLY A 95 -9.24 16.48 -29.84
CA GLY A 95 -9.33 15.61 -28.63
C GLY A 95 -8.50 14.33 -28.74
N ILE A 96 -7.50 14.28 -29.62
CA ILE A 96 -6.59 13.12 -29.75
C ILE A 96 -5.32 13.37 -28.92
N PRO A 97 -5.08 12.61 -27.85
CA PRO A 97 -3.87 12.73 -27.03
C PRO A 97 -2.62 12.47 -27.88
N SER A 98 -1.64 13.36 -27.74
CA SER A 98 -0.43 13.33 -28.55
C SER A 98 0.81 13.57 -27.71
N PHE A 99 1.87 12.80 -27.98
CA PHE A 99 3.12 12.80 -27.21
C PHE A 99 4.32 12.92 -28.15
N ALA A 100 5.43 13.44 -27.61
CA ALA A 100 6.70 13.48 -28.32
C ALA A 100 7.44 12.13 -28.27
N PHE A 101 7.17 11.30 -27.23
CA PHE A 101 7.87 10.02 -27.01
C PHE A 101 6.87 8.89 -26.67
N PRO A 102 7.12 7.67 -27.18
CA PRO A 102 6.22 6.52 -27.02
C PRO A 102 6.04 6.06 -25.57
N GLU A 103 7.05 6.24 -24.72
CA GLU A 103 6.98 5.86 -23.31
C GLU A 103 5.90 6.63 -22.55
N ASN A 104 5.75 7.93 -22.88
CA ASN A 104 4.73 8.77 -22.26
C ASN A 104 3.33 8.39 -22.72
N ALA A 105 3.17 8.07 -24.02
CA ALA A 105 1.92 7.57 -24.57
C ALA A 105 1.50 6.23 -23.95
N ALA A 106 2.42 5.27 -23.88
CA ALA A 106 2.18 3.98 -23.26
C ALA A 106 1.81 4.09 -21.77
N ARG A 107 2.52 4.95 -21.03
CA ARG A 107 2.23 5.20 -19.60
C ARG A 107 0.86 5.86 -19.40
N ALA A 108 0.51 6.85 -20.22
CA ALA A 108 -0.79 7.51 -20.14
C ALA A 108 -1.94 6.54 -20.44
N LEU A 109 -1.82 5.77 -21.53
CA LEU A 109 -2.81 4.77 -21.92
C LEU A 109 -2.95 3.68 -20.84
N GLY A 110 -1.84 3.14 -20.33
CA GLY A 110 -1.84 2.15 -19.29
C GLY A 110 -2.53 2.62 -17.98
N ARG A 111 -2.30 3.88 -17.58
CA ARG A 111 -3.01 4.48 -16.43
C ARG A 111 -4.51 4.65 -16.69
N SER A 112 -4.89 5.03 -17.90
CA SER A 112 -6.30 5.18 -18.29
C SER A 112 -7.03 3.83 -18.28
N ILE A 113 -6.39 2.78 -18.78
CA ILE A 113 -6.92 1.42 -18.76
C ILE A 113 -7.08 0.94 -17.32
N ALA A 114 -6.03 1.07 -16.50
CA ALA A 114 -6.09 0.68 -15.10
C ALA A 114 -7.17 1.44 -14.29
N TRP A 115 -7.44 2.69 -14.65
CA TRP A 115 -8.53 3.46 -14.05
C TRP A 115 -9.90 2.95 -14.51
N ALA A 116 -10.07 2.66 -15.80
CA ALA A 116 -11.32 2.11 -16.35
C ALA A 116 -11.64 0.73 -15.75
N ASP A 117 -10.63 -0.13 -15.63
CA ASP A 117 -10.75 -1.44 -15.02
C ASP A 117 -11.21 -1.33 -13.55
N ARG A 118 -10.63 -0.40 -12.79
CA ARG A 118 -11.05 -0.16 -11.41
C ARG A 118 -12.50 0.31 -11.32
N ARG A 119 -12.92 1.21 -12.21
CA ARG A 119 -14.32 1.68 -12.24
C ARG A 119 -15.32 0.62 -12.64
N GLY A 120 -14.91 -0.36 -13.44
CA GLY A 120 -15.74 -1.49 -13.86
C GLY A 120 -15.87 -2.60 -12.80
N ARG A 121 -15.03 -2.58 -11.75
CA ARG A 121 -15.07 -3.58 -10.68
C ARG A 121 -16.28 -3.38 -9.76
N PRO A 122 -16.79 -4.45 -9.13
CA PRO A 122 -17.77 -4.32 -8.05
C PRO A 122 -17.21 -3.41 -6.95
N ALA A 123 -18.08 -2.58 -6.37
CA ALA A 123 -17.68 -1.67 -5.30
C ALA A 123 -17.21 -2.41 -4.03
N GLY A 124 -17.47 -3.71 -3.93
CA GLY A 124 -17.15 -4.51 -2.76
C GLY A 124 -18.10 -4.23 -1.58
N LYS A 125 -17.80 -4.85 -0.44
CA LYS A 125 -18.55 -4.68 0.80
C LYS A 125 -17.62 -4.25 1.92
N VAL A 126 -18.03 -3.24 2.68
CA VAL A 126 -17.38 -2.89 3.94
C VAL A 126 -17.80 -3.92 4.99
N LEU A 127 -16.84 -4.71 5.48
CA LEU A 127 -17.08 -5.68 6.54
C LEU A 127 -16.75 -5.02 7.88
N ARG A 128 -17.70 -5.07 8.81
CA ARG A 128 -17.54 -4.51 10.15
C ARG A 128 -17.55 -5.63 11.20
N PRO A 129 -16.59 -5.65 12.15
CA PRO A 129 -16.68 -6.53 13.30
C PRO A 129 -17.85 -6.13 14.21
N GLU A 130 -18.37 -7.07 14.98
CA GLU A 130 -19.26 -6.72 16.10
C GLU A 130 -18.41 -6.08 17.21
N VAL A 131 -18.74 -4.85 17.55
CA VAL A 131 -18.02 -4.05 18.53
C VAL A 131 -18.98 -3.52 19.59
N ASP A 132 -18.61 -3.62 20.86
CA ASP A 132 -19.38 -3.04 21.96
C ASP A 132 -19.04 -1.54 22.13
N ALA A 133 -19.84 -0.68 21.51
CA ALA A 133 -19.67 0.77 21.57
C ALA A 133 -19.64 1.33 23.00
N HIS A 134 -20.31 0.66 23.98
CA HIS A 134 -20.29 1.08 25.39
C HIS A 134 -18.92 0.95 26.06
N ARG A 135 -18.06 0.07 25.54
CA ARG A 135 -16.69 -0.12 26.04
C ARG A 135 -15.68 0.83 25.43
N ILE A 136 -15.94 1.28 24.20
CA ILE A 136 -15.00 2.16 23.47
C ILE A 136 -14.98 3.57 24.06
N GLY A 137 -16.15 4.17 24.32
CA GLY A 137 -16.24 5.53 24.84
C GLY A 137 -15.41 5.80 26.10
N PRO A 138 -15.48 4.95 27.14
CA PRO A 138 -14.63 5.06 28.32
C PRO A 138 -13.14 4.94 28.05
N LEU A 139 -12.72 4.04 27.12
CA LEU A 139 -11.31 3.86 26.75
C LEU A 139 -10.75 5.10 26.06
N VAL A 140 -11.46 5.62 25.06
CA VAL A 140 -11.07 6.84 24.34
C VAL A 140 -11.02 8.04 25.29
N GLY A 141 -12.05 8.19 26.15
CA GLY A 141 -12.12 9.28 27.12
C GLY A 141 -11.05 9.22 28.22
N ALA A 142 -10.59 8.04 28.63
CA ALA A 142 -9.49 7.85 29.58
C ALA A 142 -8.13 8.15 28.91
N ALA A 143 -7.94 7.63 27.73
CA ALA A 143 -6.72 7.77 26.94
C ALA A 143 -6.44 9.24 26.56
N GLY A 144 -7.45 9.98 26.10
CA GLY A 144 -7.31 11.39 25.76
C GLY A 144 -6.97 12.30 26.94
N ARG A 145 -7.23 11.88 28.20
CA ARG A 145 -6.87 12.64 29.41
C ARG A 145 -5.46 12.36 29.92
N GLN A 146 -4.86 11.24 29.56
CA GLN A 146 -3.54 10.82 30.08
C GLN A 146 -2.38 11.18 29.14
N ALA A 147 -2.65 11.44 27.90
CA ALA A 147 -1.63 11.72 26.89
C ALA A 147 -1.32 13.22 26.82
N SER A 148 -0.10 13.62 27.17
CA SER A 148 0.37 14.99 26.99
C SER A 148 0.68 15.35 25.53
N ASP A 149 0.76 14.34 24.64
CA ASP A 149 1.15 14.41 23.23
C ASP A 149 0.22 13.62 22.30
N GLY A 150 -0.95 13.18 22.80
CA GLY A 150 -1.96 12.42 22.08
C GLY A 150 -1.66 10.91 21.91
N TRP A 151 -0.48 10.42 22.30
CA TRP A 151 -0.13 9.01 22.22
C TRP A 151 -0.78 8.18 23.33
N LEU A 152 -1.43 7.08 22.95
CA LEU A 152 -1.94 6.11 23.91
C LEU A 152 -0.79 5.37 24.59
N THR A 153 -1.02 4.98 25.83
CA THR A 153 -0.13 4.00 26.46
C THR A 153 -0.28 2.64 25.74
N ALA A 154 0.76 1.79 25.82
CA ALA A 154 0.69 0.46 25.19
C ALA A 154 -0.50 -0.37 25.70
N VAL A 155 -0.87 -0.21 26.98
CA VAL A 155 -2.02 -0.90 27.59
C VAL A 155 -3.34 -0.39 27.03
N ASP A 156 -3.51 0.94 26.91
CA ASP A 156 -4.73 1.53 26.37
C ASP A 156 -4.88 1.20 24.88
N ALA A 157 -3.78 1.27 24.13
CA ALA A 157 -3.75 0.88 22.72
C ALA A 157 -4.16 -0.59 22.53
N GLN A 158 -3.60 -1.50 23.33
CA GLN A 158 -3.98 -2.91 23.31
C GLN A 158 -5.44 -3.10 23.68
N ALA A 159 -5.92 -2.48 24.76
CA ALA A 159 -7.32 -2.58 25.19
C ALA A 159 -8.29 -2.07 24.09
N LEU A 160 -7.94 -1.02 23.36
CA LEU A 160 -8.73 -0.52 22.23
C LEU A 160 -8.73 -1.53 21.08
N LEU A 161 -7.58 -2.06 20.69
CA LEU A 161 -7.47 -3.05 19.61
C LEU A 161 -8.20 -4.34 19.91
N ASP A 162 -8.18 -4.79 21.16
CA ASP A 162 -8.91 -5.98 21.62
C ASP A 162 -10.43 -5.83 21.42
N GLN A 163 -11.01 -4.61 21.57
CA GLN A 163 -12.43 -4.37 21.32
C GLN A 163 -12.79 -4.60 19.84
N TYR A 164 -11.87 -4.35 18.93
CA TYR A 164 -12.04 -4.63 17.50
C TYR A 164 -11.57 -6.03 17.10
N GLY A 165 -11.10 -6.83 18.06
CA GLY A 165 -10.58 -8.17 17.85
C GLY A 165 -9.27 -8.20 17.05
N ILE A 166 -8.49 -7.11 17.05
CA ILE A 166 -7.17 -7.04 16.44
C ILE A 166 -6.18 -7.70 17.39
N SER A 167 -5.56 -8.78 16.96
CA SER A 167 -4.64 -9.56 17.80
C SER A 167 -3.33 -8.82 18.01
N VAL A 168 -2.96 -8.65 19.28
CA VAL A 168 -1.69 -8.08 19.71
C VAL A 168 -0.98 -9.09 20.58
N ALA A 169 0.36 -9.17 20.49
CA ALA A 169 1.17 -10.03 21.34
C ALA A 169 0.98 -9.66 22.82
N ARG A 170 0.70 -10.66 23.66
CA ARG A 170 0.45 -10.43 25.07
C ARG A 170 1.66 -9.78 25.74
N ALA A 171 1.43 -8.72 26.50
CA ALA A 171 2.50 -7.98 27.17
C ALA A 171 2.10 -7.57 28.57
N VAL A 172 3.08 -7.58 29.46
CA VAL A 172 2.95 -7.11 30.84
C VAL A 172 3.92 -5.96 31.05
N ARG A 173 3.42 -4.84 31.58
CA ARG A 173 4.24 -3.69 31.95
C ARG A 173 4.89 -3.95 33.31
N VAL A 174 6.19 -3.69 33.42
CA VAL A 174 7.00 -3.94 34.64
C VAL A 174 7.96 -2.77 34.87
N ARG A 175 8.34 -2.57 36.13
CA ARG A 175 9.29 -1.53 36.54
C ARG A 175 10.52 -2.10 37.23
N THR A 176 10.41 -3.31 37.73
CA THR A 176 11.47 -3.96 38.51
C THR A 176 11.86 -5.33 37.95
N PRO A 177 13.07 -5.81 38.18
CA PRO A 177 13.46 -7.16 37.78
C PRO A 177 12.55 -8.26 38.35
N GLY A 178 12.09 -8.14 39.61
CA GLY A 178 11.18 -9.12 40.21
C GLY A 178 9.79 -9.13 39.57
N GLU A 179 9.28 -7.97 39.12
CA GLU A 179 8.05 -7.92 38.32
C GLU A 179 8.25 -8.62 36.99
N ALA A 180 9.45 -8.48 36.36
CA ALA A 180 9.74 -9.15 35.08
C ALA A 180 9.79 -10.68 35.21
N GLU A 181 10.31 -11.21 36.33
CA GLU A 181 10.24 -12.64 36.66
C GLU A 181 8.79 -13.13 36.73
N SER A 182 7.95 -12.38 37.45
CA SER A 182 6.54 -12.72 37.63
C SER A 182 5.80 -12.67 36.29
N ALA A 183 6.04 -11.63 35.47
CA ALA A 183 5.42 -11.46 34.14
C ALA A 183 5.82 -12.60 33.20
N GLN A 184 7.10 -13.01 33.15
CA GLN A 184 7.53 -14.12 32.31
C GLN A 184 6.88 -15.44 32.76
N SER A 185 6.78 -15.67 34.10
CA SER A 185 6.09 -16.83 34.63
C SER A 185 4.61 -16.87 34.29
N GLU A 186 3.92 -15.72 34.29
CA GLU A 186 2.52 -15.58 33.94
C GLU A 186 2.29 -15.85 32.46
N LEU A 187 3.14 -15.28 31.58
CA LEU A 187 3.06 -15.48 30.14
C LEU A 187 3.33 -16.94 29.73
N GLY A 188 4.25 -17.60 30.42
CA GLY A 188 4.54 -19.03 30.27
C GLY A 188 5.11 -19.43 28.90
N CYS A 189 5.73 -18.48 28.18
CA CYS A 189 6.32 -18.68 26.86
C CYS A 189 7.65 -17.93 26.72
N THR A 190 8.35 -18.10 25.62
CA THR A 190 9.50 -17.25 25.29
C THR A 190 9.03 -15.81 25.17
N VAL A 191 9.75 -14.88 25.80
CA VAL A 191 9.39 -13.47 25.79
C VAL A 191 10.51 -12.58 25.24
N ALA A 192 10.10 -11.42 24.72
CA ALA A 192 10.95 -10.28 24.49
C ALA A 192 10.81 -9.32 25.68
N VAL A 193 11.93 -8.78 26.17
CA VAL A 193 11.93 -7.69 27.16
C VAL A 193 12.37 -6.42 26.45
N LYS A 194 11.56 -5.37 26.52
CA LYS A 194 11.84 -4.09 25.84
C LYS A 194 11.51 -2.91 26.74
N VAL A 195 12.24 -1.81 26.57
CA VAL A 195 11.89 -0.54 27.22
C VAL A 195 10.53 -0.05 26.71
N ALA A 196 9.69 0.50 27.60
CA ALA A 196 8.36 0.99 27.22
C ALA A 196 8.39 2.36 26.51
N ALA A 197 9.50 3.11 26.66
CA ALA A 197 9.65 4.44 26.05
C ALA A 197 9.66 4.39 24.51
N ALA A 198 9.24 5.50 23.91
CA ALA A 198 9.18 5.70 22.46
C ALA A 198 10.57 6.06 21.88
N ILE A 199 11.52 5.10 21.89
CA ILE A 199 12.85 5.23 21.31
C ILE A 199 13.08 4.11 20.28
N HIS A 200 14.09 4.27 19.42
CA HIS A 200 14.56 3.18 18.53
C HIS A 200 15.24 2.11 19.36
N LYS A 201 14.44 1.19 19.90
CA LYS A 201 14.80 0.22 20.96
C LYS A 201 15.99 -0.67 20.55
N SER A 202 16.07 -1.06 19.29
CA SER A 202 17.13 -1.91 18.76
C SER A 202 18.49 -1.23 18.74
N ASP A 203 18.54 0.06 18.43
CA ASP A 203 19.77 0.80 18.19
C ASP A 203 20.51 1.19 19.48
N VAL A 204 19.75 1.26 20.58
CA VAL A 204 20.26 1.70 21.89
C VAL A 204 20.31 0.57 22.92
N GLY A 205 20.19 -0.71 22.51
CA GLY A 205 20.19 -1.85 23.43
C GLY A 205 18.92 -1.96 24.27
N GLY A 206 17.84 -1.31 23.88
CA GLY A 206 16.55 -1.28 24.61
C GLY A 206 15.66 -2.51 24.42
N LEU A 207 16.18 -3.61 23.81
CA LEU A 207 15.44 -4.84 23.49
C LEU A 207 16.31 -6.07 23.78
N ARG A 208 15.72 -7.09 24.39
CA ARG A 208 16.26 -8.45 24.55
C ARG A 208 15.25 -9.46 24.05
N LEU A 209 15.71 -10.33 23.15
CA LEU A 209 14.92 -11.43 22.58
C LEU A 209 15.35 -12.78 23.18
N GLY A 210 14.53 -13.81 23.01
CA GLY A 210 14.85 -15.18 23.39
C GLY A 210 14.89 -15.41 24.89
N VAL A 211 14.16 -14.66 25.69
CA VAL A 211 14.11 -14.78 27.14
C VAL A 211 13.14 -15.91 27.52
N THR A 212 13.69 -17.03 28.02
CA THR A 212 12.93 -18.27 28.25
C THR A 212 12.66 -18.58 29.73
N THR A 213 13.30 -17.87 30.64
CA THR A 213 13.16 -18.12 32.08
C THR A 213 12.87 -16.84 32.87
N PRO A 214 12.22 -16.95 34.05
CA PRO A 214 11.98 -15.79 34.91
C PRO A 214 13.27 -15.06 35.30
N ALA A 215 14.30 -15.77 35.68
CA ALA A 215 15.60 -15.18 36.04
C ALA A 215 16.23 -14.41 34.87
N ALA A 216 16.17 -14.97 33.65
CA ALA A 216 16.65 -14.28 32.45
C ALA A 216 15.84 -13.01 32.15
N ALA A 217 14.55 -12.95 32.51
CA ALA A 217 13.74 -11.74 32.36
C ALA A 217 14.20 -10.62 33.31
N ALA A 218 14.53 -10.96 34.55
CA ALA A 218 15.14 -10.03 35.52
C ALA A 218 16.49 -9.49 35.01
N GLU A 219 17.37 -10.40 34.54
CA GLU A 219 18.66 -10.03 33.96
C GLU A 219 18.52 -9.13 32.73
N ALA A 220 17.55 -9.40 31.88
CA ALA A 220 17.26 -8.58 30.70
C ALA A 220 16.89 -7.13 31.08
N VAL A 221 16.06 -6.92 32.10
CA VAL A 221 15.73 -5.59 32.62
C VAL A 221 16.98 -4.86 33.12
N LEU A 222 17.83 -5.53 33.87
CA LEU A 222 19.09 -4.94 34.37
C LEU A 222 20.04 -4.56 33.21
N ALA A 223 20.20 -5.46 32.24
CA ALA A 223 21.04 -5.23 31.08
C ALA A 223 20.54 -4.06 30.23
N ILE A 224 19.24 -4.00 29.92
CA ILE A 224 18.64 -2.87 29.16
C ILE A 224 18.86 -1.55 29.93
N ARG A 225 18.68 -1.55 31.25
CA ARG A 225 18.91 -0.35 32.08
C ARG A 225 20.35 0.12 32.00
N ALA A 226 21.31 -0.76 32.08
CA ALA A 226 22.73 -0.44 31.96
C ALA A 226 23.08 0.12 30.55
N ASP A 227 22.56 -0.48 29.51
CA ASP A 227 22.80 0.00 28.14
C ASP A 227 22.20 1.40 27.90
N LEU A 228 21.00 1.65 28.43
CA LEU A 228 20.38 2.99 28.35
C LEU A 228 21.13 4.04 29.17
N GLU A 229 21.70 3.67 30.31
CA GLU A 229 22.57 4.55 31.10
C GLU A 229 23.82 4.94 30.30
N LEU A 230 24.48 3.95 29.68
CA LEU A 230 25.65 4.15 28.81
C LEU A 230 25.33 5.06 27.60
N ALA A 231 24.12 4.94 27.06
CA ALA A 231 23.62 5.78 25.96
C ALA A 231 23.15 7.18 26.41
N GLY A 232 23.22 7.51 27.71
CA GLY A 232 22.74 8.79 28.26
C GLY A 232 21.22 8.92 28.29
N LEU A 233 20.49 7.79 28.25
CA LEU A 233 19.03 7.72 28.18
C LEU A 233 18.41 7.15 29.49
N SER A 234 19.02 7.38 30.64
CA SER A 234 18.60 6.85 31.94
C SER A 234 17.13 7.19 32.27
N GLY A 235 16.62 8.34 31.82
CA GLY A 235 15.22 8.72 31.99
C GLY A 235 14.23 7.82 31.27
N ALA A 236 14.65 7.13 30.22
CA ALA A 236 13.83 6.18 29.47
C ALA A 236 13.76 4.78 30.14
N ALA A 237 14.67 4.47 31.06
CA ALA A 237 14.81 3.17 31.73
C ALA A 237 13.88 2.96 32.94
N THR A 238 12.72 3.59 32.96
CA THR A 238 11.78 3.59 34.11
C THR A 238 10.75 2.48 34.04
N GLU A 239 10.33 2.13 32.82
CA GLU A 239 9.31 1.10 32.56
C GLU A 239 9.73 0.19 31.40
N PHE A 240 9.37 -1.10 31.51
CA PHE A 240 9.66 -2.12 30.52
C PHE A 240 8.39 -2.89 30.17
N LEU A 241 8.40 -3.56 29.02
CA LEU A 241 7.40 -4.52 28.60
C LEU A 241 8.04 -5.91 28.52
N VAL A 242 7.47 -6.86 29.23
CA VAL A 242 7.73 -8.29 29.05
C VAL A 242 6.63 -8.79 28.11
N GLN A 243 6.99 -9.18 26.91
CA GLN A 243 6.02 -9.45 25.84
C GLN A 243 6.28 -10.82 25.22
N GLU A 244 5.21 -11.56 24.94
CA GLU A 244 5.25 -12.80 24.17
C GLU A 244 6.05 -12.59 22.88
N GLN A 245 7.08 -13.41 22.68
CA GLN A 245 7.89 -13.35 21.48
C GLN A 245 7.26 -14.20 20.38
N ILE A 246 7.01 -13.58 19.24
CA ILE A 246 6.54 -14.26 18.05
C ILE A 246 7.75 -14.82 17.31
N GLU A 247 7.85 -16.16 17.22
CA GLU A 247 9.06 -16.84 16.74
C GLU A 247 9.16 -17.02 15.23
N SER A 248 8.04 -16.95 14.52
CA SER A 248 8.00 -17.20 13.06
C SER A 248 6.89 -16.41 12.41
N GLY A 249 7.04 -16.16 11.12
CA GLY A 249 6.05 -15.46 10.31
C GLY A 249 6.70 -14.49 9.34
N GLN A 250 5.88 -13.97 8.41
CA GLN A 250 6.31 -12.87 7.56
C GLN A 250 6.00 -11.55 8.26
N GLU A 251 7.01 -10.73 8.43
CA GLU A 251 6.83 -9.38 8.96
C GLU A 251 6.14 -8.49 7.92
N MET A 252 5.04 -7.91 8.32
CA MET A 252 4.28 -6.90 7.59
C MET A 252 4.15 -5.64 8.45
N ILE A 253 3.78 -4.53 7.83
CA ILE A 253 3.38 -3.30 8.52
C ILE A 253 1.93 -2.98 8.17
N VAL A 254 1.18 -2.51 9.16
CA VAL A 254 -0.17 -1.95 8.95
C VAL A 254 -0.20 -0.59 9.63
N GLY A 255 -0.41 0.46 8.85
CA GLY A 255 -0.39 1.83 9.33
C GLY A 255 -1.67 2.57 8.99
N VAL A 256 -1.94 3.62 9.76
CA VAL A 256 -2.99 4.59 9.47
C VAL A 256 -2.43 5.99 9.65
N ASN A 257 -2.80 6.86 8.73
CA ASN A 257 -2.57 8.30 8.83
C ASN A 257 -3.84 9.04 8.42
N HIS A 258 -4.21 10.04 9.18
CA HIS A 258 -5.36 10.88 8.87
C HIS A 258 -4.94 12.06 8.00
N ASP A 259 -5.49 12.13 6.79
CA ASP A 259 -5.33 13.27 5.88
C ASP A 259 -6.53 14.21 6.02
N PRO A 260 -6.33 15.54 6.22
CA PRO A 260 -7.42 16.49 6.42
C PRO A 260 -8.42 16.59 5.26
N LEU A 261 -8.02 16.22 4.05
CA LEU A 261 -8.86 16.27 2.84
C LEU A 261 -9.46 14.92 2.47
N LEU A 262 -8.72 13.84 2.71
CA LEU A 262 -9.09 12.50 2.25
C LEU A 262 -9.67 11.62 3.38
N GLY A 263 -9.49 12.01 4.65
CA GLY A 263 -9.82 11.19 5.80
C GLY A 263 -8.73 10.18 6.13
N SER A 264 -9.09 9.09 6.79
CA SER A 264 -8.12 8.08 7.23
C SER A 264 -7.60 7.23 6.08
N LEU A 265 -6.28 7.19 5.94
CA LEU A 265 -5.55 6.38 4.96
C LEU A 265 -5.02 5.13 5.65
N VAL A 266 -5.44 3.96 5.19
CA VAL A 266 -4.92 2.67 5.68
C VAL A 266 -3.84 2.18 4.75
N MET A 267 -2.71 1.79 5.32
CA MET A 267 -1.53 1.27 4.62
C MET A 267 -1.26 -0.17 5.05
N VAL A 268 -0.83 -1.01 4.11
CA VAL A 268 -0.22 -2.31 4.38
C VAL A 268 1.03 -2.45 3.52
N GLY A 269 2.07 -3.07 4.05
CA GLY A 269 3.32 -3.27 3.34
C GLY A 269 4.20 -4.36 3.93
N LEU A 270 5.30 -4.65 3.23
CA LEU A 270 6.35 -5.53 3.73
C LEU A 270 6.99 -4.90 4.97
N GLY A 271 7.18 -5.69 6.03
CA GLY A 271 7.87 -5.30 7.25
C GLY A 271 9.38 -5.65 7.24
N GLY A 272 10.04 -5.38 8.35
CA GLY A 272 11.46 -5.67 8.54
C GLY A 272 12.40 -4.61 7.95
N THR A 273 13.70 -4.89 7.95
CA THR A 273 14.76 -3.94 7.59
C THR A 273 14.76 -3.50 6.12
N LEU A 274 14.03 -4.19 5.24
CA LEU A 274 13.96 -3.90 3.81
C LEU A 274 12.82 -2.95 3.41
N VAL A 275 11.98 -2.53 4.36
CA VAL A 275 10.79 -1.68 4.11
C VAL A 275 11.17 -0.41 3.36
N GLU A 276 12.11 0.34 3.90
CA GLU A 276 12.52 1.63 3.35
C GLU A 276 13.19 1.49 1.97
N LEU A 277 13.92 0.40 1.76
CA LEU A 277 14.63 0.16 0.51
C LEU A 277 13.69 -0.23 -0.63
N LEU A 278 12.70 -1.07 -0.37
CA LEU A 278 11.82 -1.63 -1.39
C LEU A 278 10.58 -0.77 -1.66
N GLY A 279 10.12 0.00 -0.67
CA GLY A 279 8.90 0.81 -0.74
C GLY A 279 7.68 -0.01 -1.17
N ASP A 280 7.59 -1.28 -0.73
CA ASP A 280 6.54 -2.22 -1.12
C ASP A 280 5.33 -2.04 -0.21
N VAL A 281 4.54 -1.02 -0.51
CA VAL A 281 3.37 -0.61 0.28
C VAL A 281 2.17 -0.35 -0.62
N ALA A 282 0.98 -0.61 -0.09
CA ALA A 282 -0.30 -0.26 -0.69
C ALA A 282 -1.10 0.62 0.29
N VAL A 283 -1.77 1.64 -0.24
CA VAL A 283 -2.55 2.60 0.55
C VAL A 283 -3.94 2.75 -0.04
N ARG A 284 -4.98 2.82 0.82
CA ARG A 284 -6.36 3.14 0.43
C ARG A 284 -7.01 4.04 1.47
N ILE A 285 -8.05 4.76 1.04
CA ILE A 285 -8.88 5.58 1.93
C ILE A 285 -9.87 4.66 2.65
N ALA A 286 -10.02 4.81 3.97
CA ALA A 286 -11.06 4.13 4.74
C ALA A 286 -12.46 4.78 4.50
N PRO A 287 -13.57 4.02 4.64
CA PRO A 287 -13.64 2.60 4.99
C PRO A 287 -13.29 1.68 3.81
N LEU A 288 -12.50 0.63 4.10
CA LEU A 288 -12.06 -0.34 3.09
C LEU A 288 -13.17 -1.36 2.79
N THR A 289 -13.31 -1.70 1.51
CA THR A 289 -14.12 -2.85 1.08
C THR A 289 -13.26 -4.12 1.00
N ASP A 290 -13.90 -5.28 0.91
CA ASP A 290 -13.24 -6.57 0.64
C ASP A 290 -12.41 -6.54 -0.66
N CYS A 291 -12.94 -5.87 -1.69
CA CYS A 291 -12.22 -5.67 -2.96
C CYS A 291 -10.99 -4.77 -2.79
N ASP A 292 -11.08 -3.70 -1.98
CA ASP A 292 -9.94 -2.82 -1.72
C ASP A 292 -8.80 -3.56 -1.02
N ILE A 293 -9.13 -4.37 -0.02
CA ILE A 293 -8.14 -5.15 0.74
C ILE A 293 -7.46 -6.20 -0.14
N GLU A 294 -8.23 -6.91 -0.97
CA GLU A 294 -7.67 -7.87 -1.90
C GLU A 294 -6.72 -7.20 -2.91
N ASP A 295 -7.13 -6.06 -3.48
CA ASP A 295 -6.30 -5.27 -4.39
C ASP A 295 -5.04 -4.74 -3.71
N MET A 296 -5.13 -4.28 -2.45
CA MET A 296 -3.97 -3.85 -1.67
C MET A 296 -2.96 -4.97 -1.54
N LEU A 297 -3.38 -6.13 -1.07
CA LEU A 297 -2.49 -7.27 -0.83
C LEU A 297 -1.89 -7.79 -2.13
N GLN A 298 -2.68 -7.99 -3.18
CA GLN A 298 -2.21 -8.50 -4.48
C GLN A 298 -1.28 -7.51 -5.21
N SER A 299 -1.36 -6.21 -4.91
CA SER A 299 -0.48 -5.21 -5.50
C SER A 299 0.93 -5.21 -4.91
N LEU A 300 1.13 -5.84 -3.74
CA LEU A 300 2.44 -5.95 -3.11
C LEU A 300 3.35 -6.89 -3.90
N LYS A 301 4.57 -6.47 -4.16
CA LYS A 301 5.61 -7.34 -4.75
C LYS A 301 5.95 -8.52 -3.83
N SER A 302 5.81 -8.31 -2.52
CA SER A 302 6.02 -9.30 -1.46
C SER A 302 4.85 -10.27 -1.28
N TYR A 303 3.70 -10.06 -1.93
CA TYR A 303 2.53 -10.94 -1.79
C TYR A 303 2.84 -12.45 -1.97
N PRO A 304 3.72 -12.87 -2.90
CA PRO A 304 4.12 -14.27 -3.02
C PRO A 304 4.75 -14.86 -1.75
N LEU A 305 5.37 -14.05 -0.87
CA LEU A 305 5.93 -14.51 0.41
C LEU A 305 4.81 -14.97 1.37
N LEU A 306 3.63 -14.38 1.26
CA LEU A 306 2.45 -14.74 2.05
C LEU A 306 1.76 -16.01 1.53
N THR A 307 1.78 -16.24 0.22
CA THR A 307 1.07 -17.36 -0.43
C THR A 307 1.93 -18.61 -0.65
N GLY A 308 3.20 -18.56 -0.24
CA GLY A 308 4.16 -19.64 -0.38
C GLY A 308 5.15 -19.42 -1.53
N TYR A 309 6.39 -19.17 -1.20
CA TYR A 309 7.45 -18.89 -2.15
C TYR A 309 8.64 -19.82 -1.97
N ARG A 310 9.15 -20.41 -3.09
CA ARG A 310 10.32 -21.31 -3.10
C ARG A 310 10.26 -22.45 -2.08
N GLY A 311 9.07 -23.05 -1.91
CA GLY A 311 8.86 -24.19 -1.00
C GLY A 311 8.56 -23.79 0.46
N ALA A 312 8.52 -22.51 0.79
CA ALA A 312 7.99 -22.05 2.07
C ALA A 312 6.46 -22.29 2.12
N PRO A 313 5.90 -22.68 3.28
CA PRO A 313 4.46 -22.86 3.41
C PRO A 313 3.71 -21.54 3.24
N ALA A 314 2.46 -21.62 2.77
CA ALA A 314 1.56 -20.49 2.75
C ALA A 314 1.22 -20.05 4.19
N LEU A 315 1.05 -18.76 4.38
CA LEU A 315 0.69 -18.13 5.63
C LEU A 315 -0.81 -17.79 5.65
N ASP A 316 -1.32 -17.41 6.79
CA ASP A 316 -2.73 -17.07 6.98
C ASP A 316 -3.05 -15.66 6.46
N VAL A 317 -3.16 -15.54 5.13
CA VAL A 317 -3.51 -14.27 4.48
C VAL A 317 -4.90 -13.81 4.89
N ASP A 318 -5.82 -14.75 5.21
CA ASP A 318 -7.17 -14.40 5.65
C ASP A 318 -7.16 -13.69 7.00
N ALA A 319 -6.27 -14.08 7.91
CA ALA A 319 -6.09 -13.36 9.17
C ALA A 319 -5.58 -11.94 8.95
N LEU A 320 -4.69 -11.71 7.98
CA LEU A 320 -4.25 -10.36 7.62
C LEU A 320 -5.39 -9.54 6.98
N ARG A 321 -6.21 -10.15 6.10
CA ARG A 321 -7.42 -9.52 5.54
C ARG A 321 -8.38 -9.08 6.65
N GLN A 322 -8.65 -9.97 7.61
CA GLN A 322 -9.51 -9.66 8.75
C GLN A 322 -8.94 -8.53 9.60
N MET A 323 -7.62 -8.51 9.84
CA MET A 323 -6.97 -7.41 10.55
C MET A 323 -7.17 -6.07 9.83
N LEU A 324 -7.00 -6.01 8.52
CA LEU A 324 -7.23 -4.80 7.72
C LEU A 324 -8.68 -4.33 7.76
N HIS A 325 -9.67 -5.24 7.71
CA HIS A 325 -11.08 -4.89 7.89
C HIS A 325 -11.34 -4.27 9.26
N ARG A 326 -10.76 -4.83 10.32
CA ARG A 326 -10.91 -4.37 11.70
C ARG A 326 -10.23 -3.02 11.93
N VAL A 327 -9.04 -2.83 11.37
CA VAL A 327 -8.34 -1.54 11.37
C VAL A 327 -9.16 -0.48 10.63
N SER A 328 -9.70 -0.82 9.47
CA SER A 328 -10.57 0.08 8.71
C SER A 328 -11.84 0.47 9.48
N ALA A 329 -12.48 -0.48 10.16
CA ALA A 329 -13.64 -0.22 11.00
C ALA A 329 -13.29 0.66 12.20
N LEU A 330 -12.16 0.38 12.86
CA LEU A 330 -11.67 1.16 14.00
C LEU A 330 -11.49 2.64 13.64
N VAL A 331 -10.84 2.94 12.50
CA VAL A 331 -10.58 4.35 12.13
C VAL A 331 -11.79 5.04 11.49
N ASP A 332 -12.77 4.29 11.02
CA ASP A 332 -14.06 4.83 10.57
C ASP A 332 -14.97 5.17 11.76
N ASP A 333 -14.92 4.37 12.84
CA ASP A 333 -15.65 4.60 14.08
C ASP A 333 -14.99 5.70 14.95
N LEU A 334 -13.66 5.85 14.86
CA LEU A 334 -12.86 6.80 15.64
C LEU A 334 -12.03 7.71 14.72
N PRO A 335 -12.67 8.65 14.03
CA PRO A 335 -12.00 9.58 13.10
C PRO A 335 -10.99 10.52 13.80
N GLU A 336 -11.02 10.62 15.12
CA GLU A 336 -10.02 11.32 15.92
C GLU A 336 -8.66 10.62 15.99
N ILE A 337 -8.53 9.37 15.53
CA ILE A 337 -7.23 8.72 15.39
C ILE A 337 -6.45 9.43 14.27
N ALA A 338 -5.42 10.15 14.66
CA ALA A 338 -4.54 10.87 13.74
C ALA A 338 -3.52 9.94 13.10
N GLU A 339 -3.03 8.97 13.88
CA GLU A 339 -1.96 8.05 13.46
C GLU A 339 -2.08 6.73 14.19
N MET A 340 -1.86 5.63 13.47
CA MET A 340 -1.70 4.30 14.05
C MET A 340 -0.60 3.55 13.31
N ASP A 341 0.24 2.84 14.06
CA ASP A 341 1.31 2.00 13.54
C ASP A 341 1.29 0.65 14.25
N LEU A 342 1.05 -0.40 13.48
CA LEU A 342 1.18 -1.80 13.88
C LEU A 342 2.43 -2.34 13.15
N ASN A 343 3.57 -2.36 13.86
CA ASN A 343 4.87 -2.63 13.25
C ASN A 343 5.86 -3.27 14.25
N PRO A 344 6.20 -4.56 14.04
CA PRO A 344 5.75 -5.45 12.97
C PRO A 344 4.40 -6.12 13.26
N VAL A 345 3.73 -6.50 12.18
CA VAL A 345 2.64 -7.49 12.17
C VAL A 345 3.21 -8.81 11.65
N PHE A 346 3.20 -9.86 12.44
CA PHE A 346 3.60 -11.17 12.00
C PHE A 346 2.43 -11.94 11.41
N VAL A 347 2.51 -12.28 10.12
CA VAL A 347 1.57 -13.19 9.48
C VAL A 347 2.10 -14.61 9.62
N LEU A 348 1.37 -15.44 10.36
CA LEU A 348 1.78 -16.80 10.73
C LEU A 348 1.14 -17.84 9.79
N GLN A 349 1.44 -19.12 9.96
CA GLN A 349 0.67 -20.20 9.32
C GLN A 349 -0.78 -20.26 9.83
N LYS A 350 -1.02 -19.76 11.05
CA LYS A 350 -2.33 -19.56 11.65
C LYS A 350 -2.34 -18.23 12.39
N GLY A 351 -3.16 -17.29 11.89
CA GLY A 351 -3.34 -15.97 12.49
C GLY A 351 -2.36 -14.91 12.00
N ALA A 352 -2.66 -13.68 12.39
CA ALA A 352 -1.80 -12.52 12.24
C ALA A 352 -1.79 -11.76 13.58
N VAL A 353 -0.62 -11.32 14.04
CA VAL A 353 -0.42 -10.73 15.38
C VAL A 353 0.48 -9.51 15.28
N ALA A 354 0.04 -8.38 15.82
CA ALA A 354 0.87 -7.17 15.93
C ALA A 354 1.78 -7.30 17.16
N ALA A 355 3.09 -7.10 17.00
CA ALA A 355 4.05 -7.15 18.09
C ALA A 355 4.37 -5.79 18.71
N ASP A 356 4.26 -4.73 17.95
CA ASP A 356 4.34 -3.35 18.48
C ASP A 356 3.17 -2.52 17.95
N VAL A 357 2.65 -1.66 18.81
CA VAL A 357 1.45 -0.88 18.56
C VAL A 357 1.64 0.54 19.06
N ARG A 358 1.31 1.49 18.21
CA ARG A 358 1.27 2.91 18.53
C ARG A 358 -0.02 3.51 17.99
N ILE A 359 -0.74 4.27 18.79
CA ILE A 359 -1.96 4.98 18.38
C ILE A 359 -1.87 6.39 18.93
N ARG A 360 -2.13 7.39 18.09
CA ARG A 360 -2.19 8.79 18.47
C ARG A 360 -3.53 9.38 18.07
N PHE A 361 -4.16 10.04 19.01
CA PHE A 361 -5.33 10.89 18.73
C PHE A 361 -4.89 12.30 18.30
N ALA A 362 -5.68 12.90 17.43
CA ALA A 362 -5.51 14.31 17.09
C ALA A 362 -5.71 15.17 18.37
N ASP A 363 -4.91 16.22 18.50
CA ASP A 363 -5.16 17.22 19.53
C ASP A 363 -6.55 17.82 19.30
N HIS A 364 -7.46 17.63 20.26
CA HIS A 364 -8.68 18.41 20.23
C HIS A 364 -8.28 19.89 20.33
N PRO A 365 -8.65 20.75 19.38
CA PRO A 365 -8.56 22.17 19.63
C PRO A 365 -9.38 22.43 20.90
N SER A 366 -8.69 22.83 21.97
CA SER A 366 -9.34 23.27 23.19
C SER A 366 -10.46 24.22 22.79
N SER A 367 -11.71 23.86 23.12
CA SER A 367 -12.87 24.69 22.84
C SER A 367 -12.53 26.11 23.28
N PRO A 368 -12.74 27.14 22.42
CA PRO A 368 -12.52 28.50 22.81
C PRO A 368 -13.44 28.78 24.01
N SER A 369 -12.82 29.17 25.14
CA SER A 369 -13.46 29.63 26.39
C SER A 369 -14.29 30.87 26.16
#